data_b29a2cf5464069195986e48cc40ec138
#
_entry.id   b29a2cf5464069195986e48cc40ec138
#
_cell.length_a   1.000
_cell.length_b   1.000
_cell.length_c   1.000
_cell.angle_alpha   90.00
_cell.angle_beta   90.00
_cell.angle_gamma   90.00
#
_symmetry.space_group_name_H-M   'P 1'
#
loop_
_entity.id
_entity.type
_entity.pdbx_description
1 polymer ?
#
loop_
_entity_poly.entity_id
_entity_poly.type
_entity_poly.pdbx_seq_one_letter_code
_entity_poly.pdbx_strand_id
1 'polypeptide(L)'
;MSDYKEFEDKMKKTCDALTTQFATIRAGRANAAVLDQITVDYYGSPTPINQVASIGSPDPRSLLIQPWDASILKGIEKAILSSDLGIHPQNDGRMIRLVFPPLTEERRKELIRQTKKYGEEAKVAVRNIRRDAIEKFKKQQKASEITEDDYKIAEKDIQKLTDDYIKEIDKITERKDKELSEI
;
A
#
# COMPACT_ATOMS: atom_id res chain seq x y z
N MET A 1 29.87 1.61 12.39
CA MET A 1 28.40 1.83 12.57
C MET A 1 27.72 2.51 11.41
N SER A 2 28.42 3.22 10.50
CA SER A 2 27.82 3.82 9.28
C SER A 2 27.66 2.85 8.10
N ASP A 3 28.36 1.73 8.09
CA ASP A 3 28.49 0.88 6.90
C ASP A 3 27.25 -0.01 6.62
N TYR A 4 26.41 -0.30 7.64
CA TYR A 4 25.20 -1.09 7.47
C TYR A 4 23.97 -0.25 7.13
N LYS A 5 24.02 1.06 7.41
CA LYS A 5 22.86 1.95 7.26
C LYS A 5 22.32 1.97 5.83
N GLU A 6 23.21 1.93 4.84
CA GLU A 6 22.81 1.86 3.42
C GLU A 6 21.93 0.63 3.13
N PHE A 7 22.30 -0.52 3.67
CA PHE A 7 21.56 -1.78 3.46
C PHE A 7 20.28 -1.82 4.30
N GLU A 8 20.34 -1.31 5.53
CA GLU A 8 19.16 -1.15 6.38
C GLU A 8 18.13 -0.23 5.74
N ASP A 9 18.53 0.91 5.19
CA ASP A 9 17.64 1.83 4.49
C ASP A 9 17.01 1.18 3.24
N LYS A 10 17.74 0.33 2.52
CA LYS A 10 17.21 -0.44 1.38
C LYS A 10 16.17 -1.48 1.83
N MET A 11 16.44 -2.21 2.91
CA MET A 11 15.51 -3.19 3.47
C MET A 11 14.24 -2.51 4.01
N LYS A 12 14.39 -1.38 4.69
CA LYS A 12 13.27 -0.56 5.15
C LYS A 12 12.40 -0.07 3.99
N LYS A 13 13.01 0.46 2.94
CA LYS A 13 12.27 0.86 1.73
C LYS A 13 11.50 -0.29 1.09
N THR A 14 12.02 -1.51 1.16
CA THR A 14 11.31 -2.71 0.69
C THR A 14 10.05 -2.97 1.52
N CYS A 15 10.12 -2.85 2.84
CA CYS A 15 8.95 -2.98 3.71
C CYS A 15 7.92 -1.85 3.48
N ASP A 16 8.39 -0.61 3.31
CA ASP A 16 7.54 0.55 3.03
C ASP A 16 6.82 0.38 1.69
N ALA A 17 7.54 -0.10 0.66
CA ALA A 17 6.96 -0.40 -0.65
C ALA A 17 5.89 -1.49 -0.57
N LEU A 18 6.13 -2.57 0.19
CA LEU A 18 5.15 -3.63 0.43
C LEU A 18 3.90 -3.08 1.13
N THR A 19 4.07 -2.24 2.15
CA THR A 19 2.96 -1.60 2.87
C THR A 19 2.13 -0.73 1.92
N THR A 20 2.78 0.06 1.08
CA THR A 20 2.11 0.89 0.06
C THR A 20 1.35 0.02 -0.95
N GLN A 21 1.95 -1.07 -1.40
CA GLN A 21 1.32 -2.02 -2.32
C GLN A 21 0.10 -2.69 -1.69
N PHE A 22 0.16 -3.06 -0.40
CA PHE A 22 -0.98 -3.60 0.33
C PHE A 22 -2.10 -2.60 0.55
N ALA A 23 -1.79 -1.31 0.65
CA ALA A 23 -2.81 -0.26 0.73
C ALA A 23 -3.66 -0.17 -0.54
N THR A 24 -3.13 -0.58 -1.71
CA THR A 24 -3.90 -0.63 -2.96
C THR A 24 -4.85 -1.84 -3.03
N ILE A 25 -4.61 -2.88 -2.22
CA ILE A 25 -5.47 -4.05 -2.14
C ILE A 25 -6.69 -3.70 -1.28
N ARG A 26 -7.83 -3.54 -1.93
CA ARG A 26 -9.08 -3.16 -1.28
C ARG A 26 -9.78 -4.42 -0.75
N ALA A 27 -10.05 -4.40 0.54
CA ALA A 27 -10.74 -5.47 1.23
C ALA A 27 -12.28 -5.28 1.27
N GLY A 28 -12.88 -4.70 0.23
CA GLY A 28 -14.32 -4.39 0.20
C GLY A 28 -14.73 -3.24 1.12
N ARG A 29 -13.79 -2.60 1.83
CA ARG A 29 -14.06 -1.41 2.63
C ARG A 29 -14.09 -0.16 1.75
N ALA A 30 -15.04 0.71 2.05
CA ALA A 30 -15.11 2.02 1.46
C ALA A 30 -13.91 2.86 1.91
N ASN A 31 -13.13 3.35 0.95
CA ASN A 31 -11.99 4.22 1.20
C ASN A 31 -12.12 5.49 0.36
N ALA A 32 -12.07 6.64 1.01
CA ALA A 32 -12.16 7.95 0.35
C ALA A 32 -11.07 8.17 -0.70
N ALA A 33 -9.90 7.54 -0.55
CA ALA A 33 -8.80 7.62 -1.52
C ALA A 33 -9.17 7.12 -2.93
N VAL A 34 -10.24 6.35 -3.08
CA VAL A 34 -10.74 5.94 -4.41
C VAL A 34 -11.25 7.12 -5.24
N LEU A 35 -11.63 8.21 -4.57
CA LEU A 35 -12.16 9.42 -5.19
C LEU A 35 -11.06 10.43 -5.55
N ASP A 36 -9.83 10.25 -5.08
CA ASP A 36 -8.74 11.22 -5.28
C ASP A 36 -8.35 11.40 -6.75
N GLN A 37 -8.58 10.38 -7.57
CA GLN A 37 -8.29 10.40 -9.00
C GLN A 37 -9.49 10.83 -9.85
N ILE A 38 -10.67 11.00 -9.24
CA ILE A 38 -11.88 11.39 -9.95
C ILE A 38 -12.02 12.91 -9.85
N THR A 39 -12.03 13.56 -11.01
CA THR A 39 -12.20 15.01 -11.11
C THR A 39 -13.59 15.36 -11.62
N VAL A 40 -14.09 16.47 -11.13
CA VAL A 40 -15.35 17.11 -11.60
C VAL A 40 -15.03 18.47 -12.16
N ASP A 41 -15.79 18.90 -13.17
CA ASP A 41 -15.70 20.27 -13.65
C ASP A 41 -16.29 21.23 -12.61
N TYR A 42 -15.42 22.06 -12.06
CA TYR A 42 -15.78 23.12 -11.11
C TYR A 42 -15.39 24.47 -11.70
N TYR A 43 -16.39 25.22 -12.16
CA TYR A 43 -16.21 26.51 -12.85
C TYR A 43 -15.20 26.47 -14.00
N GLY A 44 -15.26 25.42 -14.84
CA GLY A 44 -14.39 25.25 -16.01
C GLY A 44 -13.00 24.68 -15.69
N SER A 45 -12.75 24.27 -14.45
CA SER A 45 -11.49 23.64 -14.04
C SER A 45 -11.73 22.22 -13.50
N PRO A 46 -11.01 21.21 -14.01
CA PRO A 46 -11.08 19.85 -13.46
C PRO A 46 -10.51 19.84 -12.04
N THR A 47 -11.36 19.58 -11.07
CA THR A 47 -11.02 19.63 -9.65
C THR A 47 -11.33 18.28 -8.99
N PRO A 48 -10.42 17.72 -8.16
CA PRO A 48 -10.67 16.49 -7.42
C PRO A 48 -11.90 16.61 -6.51
N ILE A 49 -12.69 15.53 -6.40
CA ILE A 49 -13.95 15.54 -5.62
C ILE A 49 -13.69 15.91 -4.15
N ASN A 50 -12.57 15.49 -3.57
CA ASN A 50 -12.21 15.79 -2.18
C ASN A 50 -11.95 17.28 -1.91
N GLN A 51 -11.77 18.09 -2.95
CA GLN A 51 -11.58 19.55 -2.84
C GLN A 51 -12.87 20.35 -2.98
N VAL A 52 -13.97 19.74 -3.39
CA VAL A 52 -15.27 20.39 -3.64
C VAL A 52 -16.41 19.79 -2.84
N ALA A 53 -16.14 18.72 -2.09
CA ALA A 53 -17.12 18.02 -1.28
C ALA A 53 -16.51 17.47 0.02
N SER A 54 -17.36 17.36 1.04
CA SER A 54 -17.05 16.59 2.24
C SER A 54 -17.29 15.11 1.96
N ILE A 55 -16.33 14.24 2.35
CA ILE A 55 -16.43 12.79 2.17
C ILE A 55 -16.45 12.15 3.54
N GLY A 56 -17.53 11.46 3.86
CA GLY A 56 -17.71 10.70 5.10
C GLY A 56 -17.88 9.22 4.84
N SER A 57 -17.58 8.39 5.84
CA SER A 57 -17.80 6.94 5.83
C SER A 57 -18.73 6.58 6.98
N PRO A 58 -20.06 6.54 6.77
CA PRO A 58 -21.03 6.25 7.83
C PRO A 58 -20.96 4.78 8.27
N ASP A 59 -20.52 3.89 7.42
CA ASP A 59 -20.31 2.47 7.66
C ASP A 59 -19.10 1.96 6.85
N PRO A 60 -18.57 0.76 7.16
CA PRO A 60 -17.35 0.24 6.51
C PRO A 60 -17.45 0.06 4.99
N ARG A 61 -18.65 0.03 4.42
CA ARG A 61 -18.88 -0.20 2.99
C ARG A 61 -19.55 0.96 2.26
N SER A 62 -19.74 2.09 2.92
CA SER A 62 -20.40 3.24 2.30
C SER A 62 -19.54 4.49 2.39
N LEU A 63 -19.54 5.28 1.32
CA LEU A 63 -19.05 6.65 1.31
C LEU A 63 -20.22 7.59 1.08
N LEU A 64 -20.26 8.69 1.80
CA LEU A 64 -21.15 9.82 1.57
C LEU A 64 -20.35 10.99 1.04
N ILE A 65 -20.76 11.51 -0.11
CA ILE A 65 -20.18 12.68 -0.76
C ILE A 65 -21.20 13.81 -0.67
N GLN A 66 -20.87 14.83 0.09
CA GLN A 66 -21.70 16.02 0.23
C GLN A 66 -20.96 17.23 -0.33
N PRO A 67 -21.36 17.70 -1.51
CA PRO A 67 -20.75 18.88 -2.13
C PRO A 67 -21.05 20.13 -1.31
N TRP A 68 -20.11 21.05 -1.23
CA TRP A 68 -20.32 22.36 -0.62
C TRP A 68 -21.21 23.26 -1.49
N ASP A 69 -21.20 23.03 -2.80
CA ASP A 69 -22.07 23.68 -3.75
C ASP A 69 -23.02 22.64 -4.38
N ALA A 70 -24.30 22.77 -4.12
CA ALA A 70 -25.32 21.86 -4.63
C ALA A 70 -25.39 21.81 -6.17
N SER A 71 -24.92 22.83 -6.85
CA SER A 71 -24.94 22.88 -8.32
C SER A 71 -24.05 21.81 -8.99
N ILE A 72 -22.98 21.36 -8.31
CA ILE A 72 -22.05 20.38 -8.85
C ILE A 72 -22.45 18.93 -8.57
N LEU A 73 -23.52 18.68 -7.84
CA LEU A 73 -23.94 17.33 -7.42
C LEU A 73 -24.09 16.39 -8.62
N LYS A 74 -24.78 16.85 -9.68
CA LYS A 74 -24.93 16.08 -10.92
C LYS A 74 -23.61 15.87 -11.66
N GLY A 75 -22.70 16.84 -11.59
CA GLY A 75 -21.36 16.73 -12.14
C GLY A 75 -20.54 15.65 -11.47
N ILE A 76 -20.60 15.58 -10.14
CA ILE A 76 -19.94 14.54 -9.35
C ILE A 76 -20.52 13.16 -9.67
N GLU A 77 -21.85 13.02 -9.73
CA GLU A 77 -22.52 11.77 -10.10
C GLU A 77 -22.05 11.29 -11.48
N LYS A 78 -22.04 12.18 -12.47
CA LYS A 78 -21.57 11.86 -13.82
C LYS A 78 -20.10 11.48 -13.87
N ALA A 79 -19.25 12.17 -13.12
CA ALA A 79 -17.81 11.86 -13.02
C ALA A 79 -17.56 10.47 -12.45
N ILE A 80 -18.33 10.09 -11.41
CA ILE A 80 -18.24 8.76 -10.80
C ILE A 80 -18.72 7.69 -11.78
N LEU A 81 -19.84 7.90 -12.47
CA LEU A 81 -20.37 6.96 -13.47
C LEU A 81 -19.39 6.75 -14.64
N SER A 82 -18.65 7.79 -15.02
CA SER A 82 -17.67 7.73 -16.12
C SER A 82 -16.30 7.17 -15.67
N SER A 83 -16.10 6.97 -14.38
CA SER A 83 -14.86 6.43 -13.83
C SER A 83 -14.83 4.91 -13.84
N ASP A 84 -13.63 4.33 -13.71
CA ASP A 84 -13.42 2.89 -13.60
C ASP A 84 -13.80 2.31 -12.23
N LEU A 85 -14.47 3.09 -11.39
CA LEU A 85 -14.84 2.67 -10.03
C LEU A 85 -15.85 1.51 -10.02
N GLY A 86 -16.72 1.43 -11.03
CA GLY A 86 -17.70 0.34 -11.19
C GLY A 86 -18.81 0.32 -10.14
N ILE A 87 -19.02 1.43 -9.41
CA ILE A 87 -20.04 1.57 -8.38
C ILE A 87 -21.06 2.59 -8.83
N HIS A 88 -22.35 2.23 -8.73
CA HIS A 88 -23.43 3.16 -9.05
C HIS A 88 -23.66 4.14 -7.90
N PRO A 89 -23.51 5.45 -8.15
CA PRO A 89 -23.82 6.46 -7.15
C PRO A 89 -25.33 6.56 -6.92
N GLN A 90 -25.73 6.65 -5.65
CA GLN A 90 -27.09 6.91 -5.23
C GLN A 90 -27.21 8.39 -4.85
N ASN A 91 -27.96 9.14 -5.63
CA ASN A 91 -28.16 10.59 -5.45
C ASN A 91 -29.53 10.84 -4.82
N ASP A 92 -29.57 11.47 -3.64
CA ASP A 92 -30.79 11.87 -2.93
C ASP A 92 -31.18 13.36 -3.13
N GLY A 93 -30.47 14.05 -4.00
CA GLY A 93 -30.66 15.48 -4.27
C GLY A 93 -29.84 16.42 -3.39
N ARG A 94 -29.14 15.90 -2.38
CA ARG A 94 -28.25 16.66 -1.48
C ARG A 94 -26.88 16.06 -1.35
N MET A 95 -26.80 14.74 -1.40
CA MET A 95 -25.56 13.98 -1.25
C MET A 95 -25.57 12.75 -2.16
N ILE A 96 -24.40 12.22 -2.42
CA ILE A 96 -24.21 10.98 -3.16
C ILE A 96 -23.69 9.92 -2.20
N ARG A 97 -24.38 8.78 -2.17
CA ARG A 97 -23.95 7.58 -1.44
C ARG A 97 -23.34 6.60 -2.43
N LEU A 98 -22.14 6.10 -2.10
CA LEU A 98 -21.49 4.99 -2.78
C LEU A 98 -21.50 3.79 -1.85
N VAL A 99 -22.14 2.70 -2.29
CA VAL A 99 -22.16 1.43 -1.55
C VAL A 99 -21.21 0.45 -2.24
N PHE A 100 -20.16 0.04 -1.54
CA PHE A 100 -19.20 -0.93 -2.04
C PHE A 100 -19.74 -2.35 -1.85
N PRO A 101 -19.74 -3.19 -2.90
CA PRO A 101 -20.20 -4.56 -2.77
C PRO A 101 -19.30 -5.34 -1.79
N PRO A 102 -19.85 -6.31 -1.04
CA PRO A 102 -19.05 -7.18 -0.21
C PRO A 102 -18.11 -8.02 -1.06
N LEU A 103 -16.93 -8.36 -0.51
CA LEU A 103 -16.03 -9.32 -1.14
C LEU A 103 -16.70 -10.69 -1.23
N THR A 104 -16.67 -11.28 -2.42
CA THR A 104 -16.99 -12.71 -2.57
C THR A 104 -15.87 -13.55 -1.94
N GLU A 105 -16.20 -14.78 -1.49
CA GLU A 105 -15.17 -15.68 -0.96
C GLU A 105 -14.07 -16.00 -1.98
N GLU A 106 -14.42 -16.11 -3.24
CA GLU A 106 -13.47 -16.36 -4.33
C GLU A 106 -12.50 -15.20 -4.48
N ARG A 107 -13.02 -13.97 -4.49
CA ARG A 107 -12.20 -12.76 -4.57
C ARG A 107 -11.30 -12.59 -3.34
N ARG A 108 -11.81 -12.93 -2.16
CA ARG A 108 -11.01 -12.92 -0.91
C ARG A 108 -9.83 -13.89 -1.01
N LYS A 109 -10.08 -15.12 -1.44
CA LYS A 109 -9.03 -16.13 -1.61
C LYS A 109 -7.98 -15.70 -2.63
N GLU A 110 -8.42 -15.06 -3.73
CA GLU A 110 -7.51 -14.50 -4.72
C GLU A 110 -6.63 -13.39 -4.14
N LEU A 111 -7.21 -12.44 -3.39
CA LEU A 111 -6.47 -11.37 -2.73
C LEU A 111 -5.47 -11.90 -1.70
N ILE A 112 -5.82 -12.90 -0.91
CA ILE A 112 -4.92 -13.56 0.04
C ILE A 112 -3.74 -14.24 -0.69
N ARG A 113 -3.98 -14.87 -1.83
CA ARG A 113 -2.88 -15.42 -2.64
C ARG A 113 -1.96 -14.31 -3.15
N GLN A 114 -2.54 -13.19 -3.56
CA GLN A 114 -1.79 -12.04 -4.05
C GLN A 114 -0.95 -11.39 -2.93
N THR A 115 -1.48 -11.23 -1.73
CA THR A 115 -0.72 -10.71 -0.58
C THR A 115 0.46 -11.62 -0.22
N LYS A 116 0.25 -12.93 -0.20
CA LYS A 116 1.33 -13.91 0.04
C LYS A 116 2.42 -13.83 -1.03
N LYS A 117 2.03 -13.72 -2.30
CA LYS A 117 2.98 -13.56 -3.41
C LYS A 117 3.84 -12.30 -3.21
N TYR A 118 3.23 -11.16 -2.92
CA TYR A 118 3.96 -9.90 -2.70
C TYR A 118 4.86 -9.97 -1.46
N GLY A 119 4.43 -10.64 -0.40
CA GLY A 119 5.26 -10.90 0.77
C GLY A 119 6.50 -11.72 0.44
N GLU A 120 6.37 -12.79 -0.35
CA GLU A 120 7.52 -13.59 -0.80
C GLU A 120 8.46 -12.80 -1.71
N GLU A 121 7.94 -12.00 -2.63
CA GLU A 121 8.74 -11.12 -3.49
C GLU A 121 9.56 -10.11 -2.65
N ALA A 122 8.95 -9.53 -1.62
CA ALA A 122 9.63 -8.63 -0.69
C ALA A 122 10.76 -9.34 0.09
N LYS A 123 10.53 -10.58 0.55
CA LYS A 123 11.57 -11.40 1.20
C LYS A 123 12.73 -11.71 0.26
N VAL A 124 12.44 -12.02 -0.99
CA VAL A 124 13.48 -12.21 -2.02
C VAL A 124 14.29 -10.93 -2.21
N ALA A 125 13.65 -9.76 -2.26
CA ALA A 125 14.35 -8.49 -2.35
C ALA A 125 15.28 -8.24 -1.15
N VAL A 126 14.82 -8.50 0.08
CA VAL A 126 15.64 -8.39 1.29
C VAL A 126 16.82 -9.36 1.27
N ARG A 127 16.63 -10.61 0.83
CA ARG A 127 17.72 -11.58 0.67
C ARG A 127 18.75 -11.15 -0.39
N ASN A 128 18.32 -10.50 -1.47
CA ASN A 128 19.22 -9.94 -2.47
C ASN A 128 20.05 -8.79 -1.88
N ILE A 129 19.42 -7.89 -1.12
CA ILE A 129 20.14 -6.80 -0.41
C ILE A 129 21.20 -7.39 0.55
N ARG A 130 20.87 -8.45 1.28
CA ARG A 130 21.85 -9.17 2.12
C ARG A 130 23.01 -9.69 1.28
N ARG A 131 22.74 -10.30 0.13
CA ARG A 131 23.78 -10.85 -0.74
C ARG A 131 24.72 -9.76 -1.23
N ASP A 132 24.18 -8.62 -1.66
CA ASP A 132 24.95 -7.47 -2.11
C ASP A 132 25.82 -6.90 -0.96
N ALA A 133 25.27 -6.84 0.26
CA ALA A 133 26.01 -6.40 1.44
C ALA A 133 27.21 -7.31 1.74
N ILE A 134 26.99 -8.62 1.77
CA ILE A 134 28.05 -9.60 2.02
C ILE A 134 29.12 -9.56 0.93
N GLU A 135 28.72 -9.40 -0.33
CA GLU A 135 29.67 -9.26 -1.43
C GLU A 135 30.54 -7.99 -1.29
N LYS A 136 29.92 -6.86 -0.88
CA LYS A 136 30.67 -5.61 -0.61
C LYS A 136 31.72 -5.83 0.46
N PHE A 137 31.35 -6.39 1.64
CA PHE A 137 32.30 -6.63 2.73
C PHE A 137 33.38 -7.65 2.35
N LYS A 138 33.04 -8.67 1.58
CA LYS A 138 34.01 -9.63 1.06
C LYS A 138 35.03 -8.98 0.12
N LYS A 139 34.62 -8.03 -0.72
CA LYS A 139 35.53 -7.25 -1.56
C LYS A 139 36.47 -6.39 -0.72
N GLN A 140 35.96 -5.73 0.32
CA GLN A 140 36.77 -4.92 1.25
C GLN A 140 37.79 -5.78 2.02
N GLN A 141 37.42 -6.97 2.45
CA GLN A 141 38.32 -7.91 3.11
C GLN A 141 39.43 -8.37 2.16
N LYS A 142 39.10 -8.70 0.91
CA LYS A 142 40.10 -9.08 -0.11
C LYS A 142 41.04 -7.93 -0.48
N ALA A 143 40.55 -6.68 -0.41
CA ALA A 143 41.37 -5.49 -0.61
C ALA A 143 42.17 -5.09 0.63
N SER A 144 42.09 -5.88 1.73
CA SER A 144 42.73 -5.58 3.02
C SER A 144 42.26 -4.27 3.66
N GLU A 145 41.08 -3.78 3.28
CA GLU A 145 40.45 -2.60 3.90
C GLU A 145 39.83 -2.92 5.26
N ILE A 146 39.38 -4.17 5.45
CA ILE A 146 38.89 -4.72 6.72
C ILE A 146 39.56 -6.05 7.01
N THR A 147 39.60 -6.42 8.29
CA THR A 147 40.14 -7.71 8.71
C THR A 147 39.18 -8.86 8.45
N GLU A 148 39.67 -10.11 8.55
CA GLU A 148 38.81 -11.30 8.46
C GLU A 148 37.79 -11.35 9.62
N ASP A 149 38.20 -10.91 10.80
CA ASP A 149 37.29 -10.85 11.97
C ASP A 149 36.21 -9.78 11.78
N ASP A 150 36.55 -8.60 11.23
CA ASP A 150 35.57 -7.57 10.86
C ASP A 150 34.57 -8.10 9.84
N TYR A 151 35.02 -8.87 8.84
CA TYR A 151 34.13 -9.51 7.87
C TYR A 151 33.15 -10.48 8.52
N LYS A 152 33.64 -11.33 9.46
CA LYS A 152 32.77 -12.27 10.20
C LYS A 152 31.73 -11.57 11.05
N ILE A 153 32.10 -10.45 11.66
CA ILE A 153 31.18 -9.60 12.43
C ILE A 153 30.12 -9.01 11.49
N ALA A 154 30.55 -8.43 10.36
CA ALA A 154 29.63 -7.86 9.38
C ALA A 154 28.66 -8.90 8.84
N GLU A 155 29.12 -10.13 8.55
CA GLU A 155 28.26 -11.22 8.08
C GLU A 155 27.16 -11.57 9.08
N LYS A 156 27.50 -11.65 10.38
CA LYS A 156 26.52 -11.92 11.46
C LYS A 156 25.51 -10.77 11.61
N ASP A 157 26.00 -9.54 11.59
CA ASP A 157 25.14 -8.36 11.75
C ASP A 157 24.18 -8.20 10.59
N ILE A 158 24.65 -8.38 9.35
CA ILE A 158 23.80 -8.35 8.16
C ILE A 158 22.80 -9.51 8.14
N GLN A 159 23.19 -10.70 8.62
CA GLN A 159 22.26 -11.82 8.75
C GLN A 159 21.15 -11.49 9.76
N LYS A 160 21.51 -10.96 10.94
CA LYS A 160 20.53 -10.56 11.96
C LYS A 160 19.57 -9.48 11.41
N LEU A 161 20.11 -8.47 10.75
CA LEU A 161 19.33 -7.42 10.12
C LEU A 161 18.33 -7.99 9.10
N THR A 162 18.79 -8.93 8.26
CA THR A 162 17.94 -9.63 7.29
C THR A 162 16.81 -10.39 7.97
N ASP A 163 17.11 -11.14 9.03
CA ASP A 163 16.12 -11.92 9.77
C ASP A 163 15.05 -11.02 10.42
N ASP A 164 15.46 -9.86 10.94
CA ASP A 164 14.54 -8.89 11.53
C ASP A 164 13.59 -8.28 10.48
N TYR A 165 14.10 -7.94 9.29
CA TYR A 165 13.25 -7.44 8.21
C TYR A 165 12.37 -8.51 7.57
N ILE A 166 12.81 -9.76 7.50
CA ILE A 166 11.94 -10.88 7.07
C ILE A 166 10.78 -11.07 8.05
N LYS A 167 11.04 -11.02 9.38
CA LYS A 167 9.98 -11.06 10.39
C LYS A 167 9.02 -9.89 10.27
N GLU A 168 9.52 -8.70 9.94
CA GLU A 168 8.66 -7.54 9.73
C GLU A 168 7.76 -7.71 8.50
N ILE A 169 8.29 -8.24 7.38
CA ILE A 169 7.51 -8.59 6.19
C ILE A 169 6.42 -9.62 6.53
N ASP A 170 6.75 -10.64 7.32
CA ASP A 170 5.76 -11.64 7.76
C ASP A 170 4.65 -10.99 8.57
N LYS A 171 4.96 -10.10 9.52
CA LYS A 171 3.95 -9.37 10.30
C LYS A 171 3.05 -8.46 9.43
N ILE A 172 3.64 -7.77 8.45
CA ILE A 172 2.89 -6.93 7.51
C ILE A 172 1.92 -7.79 6.70
N THR A 173 2.38 -8.94 6.21
CA THR A 173 1.58 -9.89 5.42
C THR A 173 0.46 -10.51 6.25
N GLU A 174 0.76 -11.01 7.45
CA GLU A 174 -0.22 -11.59 8.37
C GLU A 174 -1.31 -10.58 8.77
N ARG A 175 -0.91 -9.33 9.03
CA ARG A 175 -1.87 -8.25 9.33
C ARG A 175 -2.84 -8.02 8.16
N LYS A 176 -2.34 -8.04 6.93
CA LYS A 176 -3.17 -7.88 5.73
C LYS A 176 -4.06 -9.09 5.49
N ASP A 177 -3.55 -10.30 5.66
CA ASP A 177 -4.32 -11.53 5.54
C ASP A 177 -5.47 -11.57 6.56
N LYS A 178 -5.21 -11.15 7.80
CA LYS A 178 -6.23 -11.01 8.84
C LYS A 178 -7.29 -9.98 8.47
N GLU A 179 -6.87 -8.80 8.03
CA GLU A 179 -7.79 -7.76 7.53
C GLU A 179 -8.71 -8.29 6.42
N LEU A 180 -8.16 -9.03 5.46
CA LEU A 180 -8.93 -9.63 4.36
C LEU A 180 -9.88 -10.74 4.82
N SER A 181 -9.57 -11.42 5.92
CA SER A 181 -10.36 -12.53 6.46
C SER A 181 -11.52 -12.07 7.35
N GLU A 182 -11.41 -10.89 7.97
CA GLU A 182 -12.39 -10.33 8.91
C GLU A 182 -13.54 -9.56 8.22
N ILE A 183 -13.52 -9.45 6.90
CA ILE A 183 -14.53 -8.79 6.06
C ILE A 183 -15.34 -9.88 5.34
#